data_7b60db49eab4be547847c2be33479fa9
#
_entry.id   7b60db49eab4be547847c2be33479fa9
#
_cell.length_a   1.000
_cell.length_b   1.000
_cell.length_c   1.000
_cell.angle_alpha   90.00
_cell.angle_beta   90.00
_cell.angle_gamma   90.00
#
_symmetry.space_group_name_H-M   'P 1'
#
loop_
_entity.id
_entity.type
_entity.pdbx_description
1 polymer ?
#
loop_
_entity_poly.entity_id
_entity_poly.type
_entity_poly.pdbx_seq_one_letter_code
_entity_poly.pdbx_strand_id
1 'polypeptide(L)'
;MKGKIHLLFLGALIVNGLQVVSVDFGLGFTPQNLSSPFEVGKEISDFNIAVVGDMGCSSVVKQTIGEIKLKNPELILALGDLSYQKSSANCWFNIVSPVYSKMKIVLGDHDYRSGSILKQYRNHFNLSKDYYSFNYHNVHFIALATEIPFDRNSTQYSFVRTDLEKASKDPDIRWIIVFCYRPQYSSPSVHPGNGDLRDVFHPLFQKYKVDLILQGHNHNYQRSYPINYNEATPSDPMIVDHNLRSYQDTEGQIYLEVGTGGAQPHRLGGKAPFIAFQQEGYGFLDLSFTNNGENLTGIFYSSNDNAIQDSFTVIK
;
A
#
# COMPACT_ATOMS: atom_id res chain seq x y z
N MET A 1 3.19 22.90 -68.54
CA MET A 1 3.11 23.84 -67.38
C MET A 1 3.67 23.16 -66.16
N LYS A 2 4.83 23.66 -65.67
CA LYS A 2 5.60 23.02 -64.59
C LYS A 2 5.20 23.67 -63.25
N GLY A 3 4.60 22.92 -62.38
CA GLY A 3 4.34 23.34 -60.97
C GLY A 3 5.50 22.94 -60.08
N LYS A 4 6.11 23.89 -59.41
CA LYS A 4 7.18 23.70 -58.43
C LYS A 4 6.58 23.41 -57.06
N ILE A 5 6.95 22.28 -56.47
CA ILE A 5 6.69 21.94 -55.08
C ILE A 5 7.80 22.56 -54.22
N HIS A 6 7.45 23.41 -53.26
CA HIS A 6 8.37 23.92 -52.26
C HIS A 6 8.30 23.02 -51.02
N LEU A 7 9.42 22.39 -50.74
CA LEU A 7 9.65 21.60 -49.54
C LEU A 7 10.07 22.58 -48.43
N LEU A 8 9.28 22.68 -47.37
CA LEU A 8 9.66 23.41 -46.15
C LEU A 8 10.42 22.44 -45.22
N PHE A 9 11.70 22.73 -45.00
CA PHE A 9 12.50 22.10 -43.96
C PHE A 9 12.13 22.68 -42.59
N LEU A 10 11.66 21.88 -41.66
CA LEU A 10 11.58 22.21 -40.24
C LEU A 10 12.96 21.99 -39.63
N GLY A 11 13.66 23.04 -39.29
CA GLY A 11 14.90 23.00 -38.51
C GLY A 11 14.56 22.86 -37.01
N ALA A 12 15.13 21.85 -36.36
CA ALA A 12 15.08 21.71 -34.89
C ALA A 12 15.93 22.83 -34.25
N LEU A 13 15.32 23.67 -33.42
CA LEU A 13 16.04 24.65 -32.61
C LEU A 13 16.32 24.01 -31.23
N ILE A 14 17.61 23.85 -30.93
CA ILE A 14 18.09 23.55 -29.56
C ILE A 14 18.12 24.89 -28.81
N VAL A 15 17.33 25.03 -27.76
CA VAL A 15 17.31 26.24 -26.93
C VAL A 15 18.18 26.00 -25.70
N ASN A 16 19.37 26.58 -25.71
CA ASN A 16 20.13 26.87 -24.50
C ASN A 16 19.95 28.34 -24.14
N GLY A 17 19.39 28.62 -22.97
CA GLY A 17 19.45 29.91 -22.29
C GLY A 17 18.46 30.96 -22.81
N LEU A 18 17.55 31.38 -21.94
CA LEU A 18 16.58 32.45 -22.14
C LEU A 18 17.23 33.77 -22.56
N GLN A 19 17.00 34.20 -23.78
CA GLN A 19 16.80 35.64 -24.09
C GLN A 19 15.73 35.74 -25.18
N VAL A 20 14.62 36.38 -24.82
CA VAL A 20 13.55 36.73 -25.77
C VAL A 20 13.99 37.99 -26.50
N VAL A 21 14.29 37.89 -27.81
CA VAL A 21 14.42 39.02 -28.69
C VAL A 21 13.04 39.30 -29.27
N SER A 22 12.42 40.42 -28.87
CA SER A 22 11.17 40.91 -29.45
C SER A 22 11.46 41.53 -30.82
N VAL A 23 10.89 40.96 -31.86
CA VAL A 23 10.79 41.61 -33.19
C VAL A 23 9.44 42.32 -33.25
N ASP A 24 9.48 43.65 -33.28
CA ASP A 24 8.30 44.51 -33.32
C ASP A 24 7.73 44.54 -34.76
N PHE A 25 6.63 43.83 -35.00
CA PHE A 25 5.79 44.02 -36.18
C PHE A 25 4.61 44.92 -35.79
N GLY A 26 4.70 46.18 -36.11
CA GLY A 26 3.79 47.30 -35.84
C GLY A 26 2.28 47.03 -36.06
N LEU A 27 1.69 46.14 -35.29
CA LEU A 27 0.25 46.05 -35.08
C LEU A 27 0.03 46.02 -33.56
N GLY A 28 -0.50 47.14 -33.06
CA GLY A 28 -0.64 47.41 -31.63
C GLY A 28 -1.46 46.36 -30.86
N PHE A 29 -0.81 45.28 -30.42
CA PHE A 29 -1.31 44.44 -29.38
C PHE A 29 -0.51 44.69 -28.11
N THR A 30 -1.15 45.26 -27.11
CA THR A 30 -0.64 45.30 -25.74
C THR A 30 -0.49 43.88 -25.24
N PRO A 31 0.69 43.45 -24.76
CA PRO A 31 0.81 42.15 -24.13
C PRO A 31 -0.03 42.15 -22.83
N GLN A 32 -1.13 41.43 -22.83
CA GLN A 32 -1.74 41.04 -21.55
C GLN A 32 -0.71 40.17 -20.81
N ASN A 33 -0.41 40.57 -19.58
CA ASN A 33 0.40 39.79 -18.66
C ASN A 33 -0.17 38.38 -18.57
N LEU A 34 0.44 37.42 -19.26
CA LEU A 34 0.33 36.00 -18.96
C LEU A 34 1.09 35.76 -17.65
N SER A 35 0.40 36.01 -16.56
CA SER A 35 0.86 35.69 -15.22
C SER A 35 0.73 34.22 -15.01
N SER A 36 1.74 33.67 -14.46
CA SER A 36 2.07 32.46 -13.74
C SER A 36 2.85 31.42 -14.55
N PRO A 37 4.06 31.11 -14.11
CA PRO A 37 4.67 29.86 -14.50
C PRO A 37 3.74 28.74 -13.97
N PHE A 38 3.34 27.84 -14.85
CA PHE A 38 2.84 26.54 -14.40
C PHE A 38 3.90 26.02 -13.43
N GLU A 39 3.57 25.91 -12.14
CA GLU A 39 4.34 25.07 -11.23
C GLU A 39 4.30 23.68 -11.83
N VAL A 40 5.40 23.27 -12.44
CA VAL A 40 5.60 21.87 -12.83
C VAL A 40 5.62 21.11 -11.50
N GLY A 41 4.54 20.44 -11.19
CA GLY A 41 4.46 19.58 -10.02
C GLY A 41 5.70 18.68 -9.99
N LYS A 42 6.26 18.46 -8.81
CA LYS A 42 7.44 17.61 -8.64
C LYS A 42 7.16 16.24 -9.26
N GLU A 43 7.88 15.92 -10.32
CA GLU A 43 7.76 14.63 -11.00
C GLU A 43 8.15 13.50 -10.01
N ILE A 44 7.26 12.52 -9.85
CA ILE A 44 7.48 11.36 -9.00
C ILE A 44 7.95 10.22 -9.90
N SER A 45 9.17 9.73 -9.63
CA SER A 45 9.68 8.53 -10.29
C SER A 45 8.83 7.31 -9.91
N ASP A 46 8.71 6.35 -10.83
CA ASP A 46 8.10 5.05 -10.54
C ASP A 46 8.83 4.36 -9.39
N PHE A 47 8.07 3.77 -8.48
CA PHE A 47 8.61 3.03 -7.33
C PHE A 47 7.71 1.85 -6.97
N ASN A 48 8.25 0.89 -6.20
CA ASN A 48 7.47 -0.24 -5.71
C ASN A 48 7.75 -0.52 -4.24
N ILE A 49 6.76 -1.12 -3.59
CA ILE A 49 6.82 -1.58 -2.21
C ILE A 49 6.40 -3.05 -2.13
N ALA A 50 7.05 -3.83 -1.27
CA ALA A 50 6.64 -5.20 -0.98
C ALA A 50 5.84 -5.27 0.32
N VAL A 51 4.86 -6.19 0.38
CA VAL A 51 4.00 -6.41 1.53
C VAL A 51 4.01 -7.88 1.88
N VAL A 52 4.26 -8.21 3.16
CA VAL A 52 4.34 -9.59 3.62
C VAL A 52 4.05 -9.67 5.12
N GLY A 53 3.27 -10.65 5.56
CA GLY A 53 2.98 -10.92 6.98
C GLY A 53 3.22 -12.37 7.33
N ASP A 54 3.14 -12.72 8.62
CA ASP A 54 3.10 -14.08 9.14
C ASP A 54 4.30 -14.91 8.66
N MET A 55 5.50 -14.44 8.99
CA MET A 55 6.73 -14.97 8.45
C MET A 55 7.28 -16.17 9.23
N GLY A 56 7.91 -15.95 10.38
CA GLY A 56 8.63 -16.99 11.14
C GLY A 56 10.11 -17.08 10.77
N CYS A 57 10.72 -18.25 11.01
CA CYS A 57 12.17 -18.46 10.87
C CYS A 57 12.53 -19.67 9.99
N SER A 58 11.62 -20.12 9.13
CA SER A 58 11.82 -21.31 8.28
C SER A 58 12.66 -21.01 7.01
N SER A 59 12.99 -22.07 6.26
CA SER A 59 13.58 -21.92 4.93
C SER A 59 12.65 -21.22 3.93
N VAL A 60 11.34 -21.36 4.12
CA VAL A 60 10.33 -20.67 3.29
C VAL A 60 10.46 -19.16 3.42
N VAL A 61 10.63 -18.65 4.66
CA VAL A 61 10.84 -17.20 4.86
C VAL A 61 12.09 -16.70 4.17
N LYS A 62 13.17 -17.49 4.21
CA LYS A 62 14.42 -17.13 3.49
C LYS A 62 14.17 -17.01 1.99
N GLN A 63 13.37 -17.94 1.43
CA GLN A 63 12.99 -17.91 0.03
C GLN A 63 12.13 -16.67 -0.28
N THR A 64 11.05 -16.42 0.50
CA THR A 64 10.18 -15.24 0.33
C THR A 64 10.97 -13.93 0.39
N ILE A 65 11.88 -13.78 1.38
CA ILE A 65 12.75 -12.59 1.47
C ILE A 65 13.73 -12.50 0.31
N GLY A 66 14.21 -13.64 -0.18
CA GLY A 66 15.05 -13.71 -1.40
C GLY A 66 14.32 -13.20 -2.63
N GLU A 67 13.07 -13.63 -2.84
CA GLU A 67 12.22 -13.18 -3.96
C GLU A 67 11.85 -11.70 -3.84
N ILE A 68 11.50 -11.22 -2.65
CA ILE A 68 11.29 -9.79 -2.38
C ILE A 68 12.55 -8.99 -2.75
N LYS A 69 13.73 -9.45 -2.33
CA LYS A 69 15.01 -8.78 -2.66
C LYS A 69 15.24 -8.68 -4.17
N LEU A 70 14.86 -9.70 -4.95
CA LEU A 70 14.99 -9.68 -6.42
C LEU A 70 14.09 -8.61 -7.07
N LYS A 71 12.92 -8.31 -6.50
CA LYS A 71 12.06 -7.20 -6.95
C LYS A 71 12.63 -5.82 -6.59
N ASN A 72 13.62 -5.78 -5.70
CA ASN A 72 14.30 -4.57 -5.24
C ASN A 72 13.33 -3.44 -4.79
N PRO A 73 12.33 -3.72 -3.93
CA PRO A 73 11.39 -2.70 -3.50
C PRO A 73 12.11 -1.57 -2.74
N GLU A 74 11.57 -0.38 -2.79
CA GLU A 74 12.07 0.76 -2.03
C GLU A 74 11.64 0.71 -0.56
N LEU A 75 10.48 0.10 -0.30
CA LEU A 75 9.89 -0.07 1.02
C LEU A 75 9.34 -1.50 1.18
N ILE A 76 9.38 -2.04 2.40
CA ILE A 76 8.78 -3.33 2.73
C ILE A 76 7.87 -3.13 3.95
N LEU A 77 6.60 -3.52 3.83
CA LEU A 77 5.65 -3.50 4.92
C LEU A 77 5.48 -4.91 5.49
N ALA A 78 5.87 -5.10 6.75
CA ALA A 78 5.71 -6.37 7.46
C ALA A 78 4.47 -6.32 8.36
N LEU A 79 3.51 -7.22 8.11
CA LEU A 79 2.16 -7.15 8.67
C LEU A 79 1.99 -7.91 9.99
N GLY A 80 3.06 -8.06 10.78
CA GLY A 80 3.02 -8.73 12.08
C GLY A 80 3.34 -10.22 12.02
N ASP A 81 3.34 -10.85 13.20
CA ASP A 81 3.74 -12.23 13.44
C ASP A 81 5.09 -12.55 12.79
N LEU A 82 6.10 -11.77 13.22
CA LEU A 82 7.37 -11.69 12.52
C LEU A 82 8.21 -12.96 12.65
N SER A 83 8.42 -13.48 13.87
CA SER A 83 9.32 -14.62 14.08
C SER A 83 8.67 -15.89 14.64
N TYR A 84 7.51 -15.79 15.30
CA TYR A 84 6.88 -16.86 16.08
C TYR A 84 7.77 -17.43 17.21
N GLN A 85 8.81 -16.69 17.62
CA GLN A 85 9.73 -17.12 18.67
C GLN A 85 9.25 -16.64 20.04
N LYS A 86 9.71 -17.33 21.11
CA LYS A 86 9.30 -17.02 22.50
C LYS A 86 10.34 -16.24 23.27
N SER A 87 11.62 -16.31 22.91
CA SER A 87 12.72 -15.74 23.70
C SER A 87 13.64 -14.82 22.90
N SER A 88 13.90 -15.12 21.63
CA SER A 88 14.80 -14.35 20.77
C SER A 88 14.32 -14.31 19.33
N ALA A 89 14.27 -13.10 18.76
CA ALA A 89 13.94 -12.87 17.35
C ALA A 89 15.18 -12.92 16.42
N ASN A 90 16.36 -13.32 16.92
CA ASN A 90 17.61 -13.29 16.15
C ASN A 90 17.55 -14.11 14.85
N CYS A 91 16.83 -15.24 14.84
CA CYS A 91 16.67 -16.03 13.60
C CYS A 91 15.99 -15.20 12.51
N TRP A 92 14.94 -14.46 12.84
CA TRP A 92 14.22 -13.60 11.92
C TRP A 92 15.07 -12.38 11.52
N PHE A 93 15.72 -11.70 12.47
CA PHE A 93 16.61 -10.59 12.16
C PHE A 93 17.72 -10.97 11.18
N ASN A 94 18.28 -12.17 11.34
CA ASN A 94 19.30 -12.69 10.41
C ASN A 94 18.73 -12.91 8.99
N ILE A 95 17.47 -13.40 8.89
CA ILE A 95 16.82 -13.63 7.59
C ILE A 95 16.53 -12.30 6.89
N VAL A 96 16.00 -11.32 7.60
CA VAL A 96 15.61 -10.03 7.00
C VAL A 96 16.78 -9.05 6.87
N SER A 97 17.96 -9.36 7.42
CA SER A 97 19.12 -8.46 7.42
C SER A 97 19.47 -7.85 6.05
N PRO A 98 19.30 -8.55 4.90
CA PRO A 98 19.61 -7.98 3.58
C PRO A 98 18.64 -6.87 3.12
N VAL A 99 17.46 -6.78 3.75
CA VAL A 99 16.38 -5.86 3.36
C VAL A 99 15.89 -4.99 4.52
N TYR A 100 16.44 -5.19 5.71
CA TYR A 100 16.02 -4.57 6.96
C TYR A 100 15.87 -3.05 6.89
N SER A 101 16.80 -2.35 6.27
CA SER A 101 16.79 -0.88 6.20
C SER A 101 15.58 -0.30 5.46
N LYS A 102 14.90 -1.14 4.67
CA LYS A 102 13.71 -0.78 3.90
C LYS A 102 12.40 -1.16 4.62
N MET A 103 12.48 -1.80 5.81
CA MET A 103 11.29 -2.36 6.46
C MET A 103 10.58 -1.35 7.38
N LYS A 104 9.25 -1.37 7.33
CA LYS A 104 8.32 -0.83 8.32
C LYS A 104 7.44 -1.96 8.82
N ILE A 105 7.18 -2.04 10.12
CA ILE A 105 6.50 -3.18 10.72
C ILE A 105 5.26 -2.76 11.50
N VAL A 106 4.27 -3.63 11.55
CA VAL A 106 3.31 -3.74 12.63
C VAL A 106 3.55 -5.03 13.41
N LEU A 107 2.97 -5.16 14.59
CA LEU A 107 3.19 -6.29 15.46
C LEU A 107 1.91 -7.11 15.58
N GLY A 108 2.06 -8.44 15.52
CA GLY A 108 0.98 -9.40 15.65
C GLY A 108 0.87 -10.00 17.05
N ASP A 109 -0.13 -10.87 17.27
CA ASP A 109 -0.40 -11.43 18.58
C ASP A 109 0.75 -12.34 19.08
N HIS A 110 1.44 -13.04 18.18
CA HIS A 110 2.63 -13.82 18.54
C HIS A 110 3.81 -12.93 18.98
N ASP A 111 3.93 -11.72 18.44
CA ASP A 111 4.96 -10.76 18.83
C ASP A 111 4.69 -10.18 20.24
N TYR A 112 3.40 -10.08 20.62
CA TYR A 112 2.98 -9.62 21.96
C TYR A 112 3.00 -10.70 23.04
N ARG A 113 3.04 -12.00 22.70
CA ARG A 113 3.03 -13.12 23.68
C ARG A 113 4.21 -13.08 24.65
N SER A 114 5.30 -12.42 24.29
CA SER A 114 6.49 -12.31 25.13
C SER A 114 6.98 -10.87 25.19
N GLY A 115 7.01 -10.29 26.39
CA GLY A 115 7.57 -8.96 26.60
C GLY A 115 9.03 -8.83 26.18
N SER A 116 9.80 -9.93 26.19
CA SER A 116 11.18 -9.96 25.70
C SER A 116 11.24 -9.80 24.19
N ILE A 117 10.41 -10.51 23.43
CA ILE A 117 10.31 -10.44 21.97
C ILE A 117 9.81 -9.06 21.55
N LEU A 118 8.74 -8.59 22.16
CA LEU A 118 8.17 -7.27 21.88
C LEU A 118 9.22 -6.14 22.08
N LYS A 119 10.01 -6.23 23.16
CA LYS A 119 11.09 -5.27 23.42
C LYS A 119 12.19 -5.34 22.34
N GLN A 120 12.52 -6.54 21.85
CA GLN A 120 13.52 -6.70 20.78
C GLN A 120 13.05 -6.01 19.50
N TYR A 121 11.80 -6.18 19.07
CA TYR A 121 11.27 -5.49 17.90
C TYR A 121 11.20 -4.00 18.07
N ARG A 122 10.67 -3.49 19.20
CA ARG A 122 10.60 -2.06 19.47
C ARG A 122 11.98 -1.40 19.43
N ASN A 123 12.98 -2.04 20.04
CA ASN A 123 14.34 -1.52 20.02
C ASN A 123 14.97 -1.57 18.63
N HIS A 124 14.80 -2.69 17.91
CA HIS A 124 15.43 -2.91 16.61
C HIS A 124 14.88 -1.95 15.54
N PHE A 125 13.59 -1.65 15.58
CA PHE A 125 12.93 -0.73 14.65
C PHE A 125 12.75 0.69 15.22
N ASN A 126 13.30 0.97 16.41
CA ASN A 126 13.19 2.25 17.09
C ASN A 126 11.73 2.74 17.22
N LEU A 127 10.81 1.84 17.59
CA LEU A 127 9.41 2.16 17.75
C LEU A 127 9.15 2.79 19.12
N SER A 128 8.79 4.07 19.15
CA SER A 128 8.32 4.75 20.36
C SER A 128 6.87 4.42 20.70
N LYS A 129 6.08 4.06 19.68
CA LYS A 129 4.70 3.56 19.77
C LYS A 129 4.52 2.43 18.77
N ASP A 130 3.56 1.55 18.99
CA ASP A 130 3.27 0.43 18.10
C ASP A 130 2.37 0.85 16.92
N TYR A 131 1.87 2.09 16.93
CA TYR A 131 1.16 2.74 15.83
C TYR A 131 1.84 4.05 15.46
N TYR A 132 1.91 4.33 14.17
CA TYR A 132 2.59 5.51 13.63
C TYR A 132 2.16 5.77 12.18
N SER A 133 2.58 6.89 11.61
CA SER A 133 2.39 7.20 10.20
C SER A 133 3.66 7.79 9.59
N PHE A 134 3.74 7.75 8.28
CA PHE A 134 4.82 8.37 7.51
C PHE A 134 4.37 8.56 6.05
N ASN A 135 5.01 9.52 5.37
CA ASN A 135 4.85 9.69 3.94
C ASN A 135 6.04 9.06 3.21
N TYR A 136 5.76 8.46 2.07
CA TYR A 136 6.76 7.98 1.12
C TYR A 136 6.30 8.32 -0.30
N HIS A 137 7.05 9.17 -1.01
CA HIS A 137 6.59 9.84 -2.21
C HIS A 137 5.21 10.50 -1.97
N ASN A 138 4.23 10.24 -2.83
CA ASN A 138 2.85 10.75 -2.72
C ASN A 138 1.89 9.78 -1.99
N VAL A 139 2.43 8.88 -1.20
CA VAL A 139 1.65 7.90 -0.40
C VAL A 139 1.78 8.20 1.07
N HIS A 140 0.66 8.32 1.75
CA HIS A 140 0.57 8.38 3.20
C HIS A 140 0.28 6.99 3.77
N PHE A 141 1.15 6.52 4.67
CA PHE A 141 1.04 5.22 5.32
C PHE A 141 0.68 5.36 6.78
N ILE A 142 -0.25 4.54 7.25
CA ILE A 142 -0.62 4.44 8.67
C ILE A 142 -0.41 2.99 9.14
N ALA A 143 0.48 2.80 10.10
CA ALA A 143 0.65 1.58 10.86
C ALA A 143 -0.37 1.55 12.00
N LEU A 144 -1.32 0.62 11.95
CA LEU A 144 -2.36 0.44 12.97
C LEU A 144 -2.02 -0.78 13.83
N ALA A 145 -1.92 -0.59 15.14
CA ALA A 145 -1.66 -1.67 16.10
C ALA A 145 -2.98 -2.30 16.57
N THR A 146 -3.17 -3.58 16.23
CA THR A 146 -4.42 -4.30 16.53
C THR A 146 -4.41 -5.03 17.87
N GLU A 147 -3.24 -5.13 18.53
CA GLU A 147 -3.06 -5.86 19.78
C GLU A 147 -3.08 -4.95 21.04
N ILE A 148 -3.36 -3.67 20.85
CA ILE A 148 -3.55 -2.68 21.92
C ILE A 148 -4.92 -2.00 21.76
N PRO A 149 -5.41 -1.24 22.76
CA PRO A 149 -6.72 -0.58 22.66
C PRO A 149 -6.84 0.30 21.39
N PHE A 150 -7.91 0.08 20.64
CA PHE A 150 -8.21 0.79 19.39
C PHE A 150 -9.64 1.33 19.34
N ASP A 151 -10.42 1.16 20.42
CA ASP A 151 -11.77 1.72 20.52
C ASP A 151 -11.79 3.25 20.34
N ARG A 152 -12.98 3.81 20.13
CA ARG A 152 -13.15 5.25 19.82
C ARG A 152 -12.63 6.20 20.90
N ASN A 153 -12.41 5.72 22.13
CA ASN A 153 -11.86 6.52 23.23
C ASN A 153 -10.34 6.36 23.35
N SER A 154 -9.73 5.44 22.61
CA SER A 154 -8.30 5.20 22.67
C SER A 154 -7.46 6.36 22.10
N THR A 155 -6.24 6.46 22.58
CA THR A 155 -5.25 7.42 22.05
C THR A 155 -4.89 7.09 20.60
N GLN A 156 -4.90 5.80 20.24
CA GLN A 156 -4.65 5.34 18.89
C GLN A 156 -5.75 5.80 17.92
N TYR A 157 -7.03 5.62 18.28
CA TYR A 157 -8.13 6.09 17.44
C TYR A 157 -8.06 7.60 17.20
N SER A 158 -7.79 8.38 18.25
CA SER A 158 -7.65 9.83 18.15
C SER A 158 -6.46 10.23 17.24
N PHE A 159 -5.35 9.49 17.30
CA PHE A 159 -4.21 9.66 16.40
C PHE A 159 -4.62 9.38 14.96
N VAL A 160 -5.16 8.19 14.65
CA VAL A 160 -5.53 7.79 13.31
C VAL A 160 -6.52 8.76 12.68
N ARG A 161 -7.55 9.17 13.43
CA ARG A 161 -8.55 10.13 12.96
C ARG A 161 -7.92 11.48 12.57
N THR A 162 -7.06 12.02 13.43
CA THR A 162 -6.42 13.33 13.20
C THR A 162 -5.43 13.25 12.03
N ASP A 163 -4.73 12.16 11.91
CA ASP A 163 -3.75 11.91 10.88
C ASP A 163 -4.40 11.75 9.51
N LEU A 164 -5.44 10.93 9.40
CA LEU A 164 -6.26 10.78 8.19
C LEU A 164 -6.91 12.12 7.76
N GLU A 165 -7.38 12.92 8.73
CA GLU A 165 -7.95 14.24 8.43
C GLU A 165 -6.91 15.17 7.77
N LYS A 166 -5.66 15.10 8.19
CA LYS A 166 -4.56 15.87 7.60
C LYS A 166 -4.20 15.33 6.22
N ALA A 167 -3.95 14.03 6.14
CA ALA A 167 -3.52 13.39 4.90
C ALA A 167 -4.55 13.57 3.76
N SER A 168 -5.85 13.45 4.08
CA SER A 168 -6.92 13.62 3.07
C SER A 168 -7.09 15.04 2.54
N LYS A 169 -6.45 16.04 3.16
CA LYS A 169 -6.44 17.45 2.73
C LYS A 169 -5.10 17.89 2.14
N ASP A 170 -4.10 17.04 2.20
CA ASP A 170 -2.76 17.33 1.70
C ASP A 170 -2.72 17.11 0.18
N PRO A 171 -2.48 18.15 -0.64
CA PRO A 171 -2.45 18.03 -2.10
C PRO A 171 -1.27 17.19 -2.61
N ASP A 172 -0.23 17.01 -1.81
CA ASP A 172 0.93 16.18 -2.17
C ASP A 172 0.66 14.68 -1.94
N ILE A 173 -0.42 14.33 -1.23
CA ILE A 173 -0.82 12.95 -0.96
C ILE A 173 -1.91 12.51 -1.94
N ARG A 174 -1.59 11.51 -2.75
CA ARG A 174 -2.52 10.89 -3.68
C ARG A 174 -3.13 9.60 -3.16
N TRP A 175 -2.34 8.83 -2.40
CA TRP A 175 -2.73 7.53 -1.86
C TRP A 175 -2.66 7.52 -0.34
N ILE A 176 -3.67 6.92 0.28
CA ILE A 176 -3.67 6.66 1.73
C ILE A 176 -3.78 5.15 1.93
N ILE A 177 -2.77 4.55 2.55
CA ILE A 177 -2.67 3.12 2.78
C ILE A 177 -2.55 2.85 4.28
N VAL A 178 -3.45 2.01 4.80
CA VAL A 178 -3.37 1.52 6.18
C VAL A 178 -2.80 0.10 6.16
N PHE A 179 -1.88 -0.21 7.05
CA PHE A 179 -1.41 -1.56 7.25
C PHE A 179 -1.51 -1.97 8.72
N CYS A 180 -1.97 -3.18 8.95
CA CYS A 180 -2.25 -3.72 10.28
C CYS A 180 -2.07 -5.23 10.32
N TYR A 181 -2.21 -5.82 11.51
CA TYR A 181 -2.09 -7.27 11.65
C TYR A 181 -3.46 -7.97 11.49
N ARG A 182 -4.45 -7.70 12.38
CA ARG A 182 -5.72 -8.42 12.33
C ARG A 182 -6.59 -7.97 11.16
N PRO A 183 -7.20 -8.93 10.43
CA PRO A 183 -8.09 -8.60 9.32
C PRO A 183 -9.42 -8.04 9.82
N GLN A 184 -9.91 -6.99 9.15
CA GLN A 184 -11.27 -6.46 9.36
C GLN A 184 -12.30 -7.29 8.60
N TYR A 185 -11.90 -7.77 7.43
CA TYR A 185 -12.68 -8.66 6.57
C TYR A 185 -11.82 -9.85 6.15
N SER A 186 -12.41 -11.03 6.14
CA SER A 186 -11.78 -12.27 5.67
C SER A 186 -12.84 -13.24 5.17
N SER A 187 -12.53 -14.04 4.17
CA SER A 187 -13.30 -15.24 3.84
C SER A 187 -13.25 -16.23 5.01
N PRO A 188 -14.19 -17.18 5.07
CA PRO A 188 -14.10 -18.27 6.02
C PRO A 188 -12.71 -18.94 5.97
N SER A 189 -11.98 -18.85 7.07
CA SER A 189 -10.63 -19.37 7.26
C SER A 189 -10.43 -19.71 8.72
N VAL A 190 -9.19 -19.92 9.18
CA VAL A 190 -8.88 -20.22 10.58
C VAL A 190 -9.29 -19.07 11.51
N HIS A 191 -9.09 -17.84 11.07
CA HIS A 191 -9.46 -16.65 11.82
C HIS A 191 -10.52 -15.85 11.07
N PRO A 192 -11.67 -15.53 11.70
CA PRO A 192 -12.67 -14.65 11.12
C PRO A 192 -12.16 -13.21 11.07
N GLY A 193 -12.77 -12.38 10.22
CA GLY A 193 -12.57 -10.94 10.28
C GLY A 193 -12.94 -10.37 11.66
N ASN A 194 -12.16 -9.41 12.15
CA ASN A 194 -12.38 -8.77 13.46
C ASN A 194 -13.46 -7.69 13.34
N GLY A 195 -14.66 -8.00 13.85
CA GLY A 195 -15.82 -7.12 13.78
C GLY A 195 -15.62 -5.79 14.52
N ASP A 196 -15.02 -5.82 15.72
CA ASP A 196 -14.80 -4.60 16.51
C ASP A 196 -13.84 -3.63 15.78
N LEU A 197 -12.76 -4.17 15.21
CA LEU A 197 -11.79 -3.39 14.44
C LEU A 197 -12.45 -2.79 13.18
N ARG A 198 -13.24 -3.59 12.47
CA ARG A 198 -14.01 -3.18 11.31
C ARG A 198 -14.96 -2.03 11.62
N ASP A 199 -15.81 -2.20 12.66
CA ASP A 199 -16.88 -1.26 12.98
C ASP A 199 -16.37 0.06 13.59
N VAL A 200 -15.14 0.05 14.10
CA VAL A 200 -14.44 1.26 14.54
C VAL A 200 -13.80 2.00 13.37
N PHE A 201 -13.08 1.29 12.49
CA PHE A 201 -12.19 1.94 11.52
C PHE A 201 -12.73 2.03 10.09
N HIS A 202 -13.53 1.08 9.58
CA HIS A 202 -14.00 1.17 8.20
C HIS A 202 -14.83 2.44 7.92
N PRO A 203 -15.77 2.87 8.79
CA PRO A 203 -16.47 4.16 8.59
C PRO A 203 -15.51 5.36 8.54
N LEU A 204 -14.42 5.29 9.32
CA LEU A 204 -13.38 6.32 9.34
C LEU A 204 -12.55 6.31 8.05
N PHE A 205 -12.17 5.12 7.57
CA PHE A 205 -11.44 4.95 6.33
C PHE A 205 -12.25 5.41 5.12
N GLN A 206 -13.53 5.07 5.07
CA GLN A 206 -14.43 5.54 4.03
C GLN A 206 -14.55 7.08 4.04
N LYS A 207 -14.73 7.67 5.23
CA LYS A 207 -14.85 9.14 5.38
C LYS A 207 -13.65 9.89 4.83
N TYR A 208 -12.43 9.36 5.05
CA TYR A 208 -11.17 10.00 4.66
C TYR A 208 -10.55 9.40 3.39
N LYS A 209 -11.32 8.59 2.66
CA LYS A 209 -10.93 8.01 1.36
C LYS A 209 -9.59 7.25 1.42
N VAL A 210 -9.44 6.38 2.43
CA VAL A 210 -8.35 5.40 2.44
C VAL A 210 -8.52 4.48 1.23
N ASP A 211 -7.44 4.15 0.55
CA ASP A 211 -7.46 3.34 -0.67
C ASP A 211 -7.30 1.85 -0.41
N LEU A 212 -6.24 1.50 0.29
CA LEU A 212 -5.91 0.10 0.59
C LEU A 212 -5.78 -0.13 2.09
N ILE A 213 -6.27 -1.30 2.54
CA ILE A 213 -6.01 -1.82 3.88
C ILE A 213 -5.28 -3.15 3.74
N LEU A 214 -4.02 -3.18 4.21
CA LEU A 214 -3.14 -4.35 4.15
C LEU A 214 -3.15 -5.06 5.50
N GLN A 215 -3.45 -6.35 5.51
CA GLN A 215 -3.72 -7.15 6.72
C GLN A 215 -2.95 -8.47 6.68
N GLY A 216 -2.60 -9.02 7.86
CA GLY A 216 -2.01 -10.34 8.05
C GLY A 216 -2.94 -11.31 8.77
N HIS A 217 -2.38 -12.14 9.68
CA HIS A 217 -3.05 -13.04 10.62
C HIS A 217 -3.59 -14.34 10.02
N ASN A 218 -4.35 -14.31 8.92
CA ASN A 218 -4.65 -15.53 8.20
C ASN A 218 -3.52 -15.86 7.22
N HIS A 219 -3.00 -17.06 7.30
CA HIS A 219 -1.87 -17.48 6.47
C HIS A 219 -2.33 -17.90 5.07
N ASN A 220 -2.95 -16.92 4.37
CA ASN A 220 -3.38 -17.04 2.99
C ASN A 220 -3.40 -15.64 2.34
N TYR A 221 -3.65 -15.59 1.05
CA TYR A 221 -3.85 -14.34 0.33
C TYR A 221 -5.32 -14.16 -0.01
N GLN A 222 -5.85 -12.97 0.28
CA GLN A 222 -7.19 -12.59 -0.12
C GLN A 222 -7.19 -11.12 -0.57
N ARG A 223 -7.97 -10.82 -1.58
CA ARG A 223 -8.24 -9.45 -2.04
C ARG A 223 -9.74 -9.24 -2.19
N SER A 224 -10.27 -8.21 -1.54
CA SER A 224 -11.65 -7.80 -1.76
C SER A 224 -11.83 -7.08 -3.10
N TYR A 225 -13.07 -6.99 -3.58
CA TYR A 225 -13.49 -5.90 -4.44
C TYR A 225 -13.33 -4.57 -3.68
N PRO A 226 -13.42 -3.41 -4.35
CA PRO A 226 -13.65 -2.14 -3.67
C PRO A 226 -14.98 -2.20 -2.91
N ILE A 227 -14.95 -1.97 -1.61
CA ILE A 227 -16.12 -2.12 -0.72
C ILE A 227 -16.34 -0.87 0.15
N ASN A 228 -17.59 -0.56 0.39
CA ASN A 228 -18.05 0.44 1.35
C ASN A 228 -18.62 -0.22 2.60
N TYR A 229 -18.56 0.49 3.73
CA TYR A 229 -19.15 0.04 4.99
C TYR A 229 -20.67 -0.09 4.88
N ASN A 230 -21.21 -1.19 5.39
CA ASN A 230 -22.65 -1.43 5.44
C ASN A 230 -23.12 -1.32 6.90
N GLU A 231 -23.75 -0.22 7.25
CA GLU A 231 -24.20 0.01 8.63
C GLU A 231 -25.26 -1.01 9.09
N ALA A 232 -26.08 -1.51 8.16
CA ALA A 232 -27.15 -2.46 8.49
C ALA A 232 -26.60 -3.87 8.75
N THR A 233 -25.59 -4.27 7.99
CA THR A 233 -24.93 -5.59 8.08
C THR A 233 -23.43 -5.44 7.91
N PRO A 234 -22.67 -5.01 8.94
CA PRO A 234 -21.26 -4.67 8.81
C PRO A 234 -20.35 -5.81 8.29
N SER A 235 -20.73 -7.08 8.57
CA SER A 235 -20.02 -8.25 8.06
C SER A 235 -20.25 -8.54 6.56
N ASP A 236 -21.23 -7.86 5.94
CA ASP A 236 -21.57 -7.97 4.53
C ASP A 236 -21.45 -6.59 3.87
N PRO A 237 -20.22 -6.15 3.56
CA PRO A 237 -19.96 -4.83 3.03
C PRO A 237 -20.54 -4.66 1.61
N MET A 238 -20.80 -3.42 1.22
CA MET A 238 -21.34 -3.10 -0.10
C MET A 238 -20.22 -3.08 -1.14
N ILE A 239 -20.29 -3.97 -2.14
CA ILE A 239 -19.36 -3.95 -3.27
C ILE A 239 -19.73 -2.77 -4.18
N VAL A 240 -18.77 -1.90 -4.46
CA VAL A 240 -19.01 -0.70 -5.30
C VAL A 240 -18.52 -0.88 -6.73
N ASP A 241 -17.59 -1.82 -6.96
CA ASP A 241 -17.14 -2.19 -8.31
C ASP A 241 -16.87 -3.70 -8.35
N HIS A 242 -17.51 -4.39 -9.30
CA HIS A 242 -17.36 -5.85 -9.52
C HIS A 242 -16.27 -6.20 -10.53
N ASN A 243 -15.51 -5.22 -11.04
CA ASN A 243 -14.38 -5.52 -11.89
C ASN A 243 -13.34 -6.33 -11.11
N LEU A 244 -12.76 -7.34 -11.77
CA LEU A 244 -11.80 -8.23 -11.11
C LEU A 244 -10.37 -7.66 -11.06
N ARG A 245 -10.03 -6.74 -11.96
CA ARG A 245 -8.63 -6.38 -12.19
C ARG A 245 -8.33 -4.90 -12.39
N SER A 246 -9.31 -4.08 -12.73
CA SER A 246 -9.06 -2.66 -13.02
C SER A 246 -10.14 -1.79 -12.41
N TYR A 247 -9.75 -0.83 -11.63
CA TYR A 247 -10.61 0.10 -10.92
C TYR A 247 -10.17 1.52 -11.26
N GLN A 248 -11.10 2.33 -11.73
CA GLN A 248 -10.84 3.72 -12.08
C GLN A 248 -11.68 4.63 -11.20
N ASP A 249 -11.03 5.57 -10.50
CA ASP A 249 -11.66 6.55 -9.60
C ASP A 249 -12.68 5.90 -8.63
N THR A 250 -12.38 4.67 -8.16
CA THR A 250 -13.32 3.92 -7.33
C THR A 250 -13.42 4.51 -5.92
N GLU A 251 -14.65 4.55 -5.38
CA GLU A 251 -14.90 5.12 -4.05
C GLU A 251 -14.69 4.14 -2.89
N GLY A 252 -14.66 2.84 -3.16
CA GLY A 252 -14.54 1.81 -2.13
C GLY A 252 -13.10 1.53 -1.72
N GLN A 253 -12.93 0.97 -0.52
CA GLN A 253 -11.64 0.50 -0.01
C GLN A 253 -11.35 -0.92 -0.48
N ILE A 254 -10.10 -1.23 -0.85
CA ILE A 254 -9.65 -2.58 -1.16
C ILE A 254 -8.92 -3.15 0.06
N TYR A 255 -9.41 -4.27 0.59
CA TYR A 255 -8.81 -5.00 1.69
C TYR A 255 -7.97 -6.15 1.14
N LEU A 256 -6.72 -6.20 1.56
CA LEU A 256 -5.75 -7.21 1.13
C LEU A 256 -5.20 -7.94 2.36
N GLU A 257 -5.43 -9.24 2.43
CA GLU A 257 -4.85 -10.12 3.45
C GLU A 257 -3.63 -10.80 2.84
N VAL A 258 -2.44 -10.60 3.45
CA VAL A 258 -1.15 -11.06 2.93
C VAL A 258 -0.35 -11.75 4.03
N GLY A 259 -0.96 -12.76 4.68
CA GLY A 259 -0.33 -13.56 5.73
C GLY A 259 0.49 -14.73 5.18
N THR A 260 1.20 -14.53 4.09
CA THR A 260 1.78 -15.60 3.27
C THR A 260 3.30 -15.71 3.37
N GLY A 261 3.93 -15.02 4.35
CA GLY A 261 5.39 -14.85 4.40
C GLY A 261 6.21 -16.10 4.71
N GLY A 262 5.60 -17.11 5.37
CA GLY A 262 6.34 -18.34 5.68
C GLY A 262 5.78 -19.21 6.80
N ALA A 263 4.79 -18.73 7.54
CA ALA A 263 4.01 -19.57 8.47
C ALA A 263 3.13 -20.55 7.68
N GLN A 264 2.80 -21.68 8.31
CA GLN A 264 2.04 -22.74 7.64
C GLN A 264 0.71 -22.19 7.08
N PRO A 265 0.39 -22.41 5.81
CA PRO A 265 -0.82 -21.87 5.19
C PRO A 265 -2.11 -22.31 5.90
N HIS A 266 -3.05 -21.40 6.04
CA HIS A 266 -4.39 -21.66 6.53
C HIS A 266 -5.32 -22.01 5.36
N ARG A 267 -6.12 -23.08 5.55
CA ARG A 267 -7.11 -23.45 4.55
C ARG A 267 -8.25 -22.45 4.50
N LEU A 268 -8.73 -22.22 3.28
CA LEU A 268 -9.92 -21.44 2.99
C LEU A 268 -11.15 -22.35 3.08
N GLY A 269 -12.09 -22.01 3.95
CA GLY A 269 -13.35 -22.74 4.16
C GLY A 269 -14.47 -22.36 3.20
N GLY A 270 -14.19 -21.41 2.27
CA GLY A 270 -15.13 -20.88 1.30
C GLY A 270 -14.65 -19.55 0.75
N LYS A 271 -15.50 -18.87 -0.03
CA LYS A 271 -15.22 -17.52 -0.56
C LYS A 271 -16.36 -16.59 -0.20
N ALA A 272 -16.06 -15.54 0.56
CA ALA A 272 -17.04 -14.51 0.88
C ALA A 272 -17.41 -13.71 -0.39
N PRO A 273 -18.68 -13.22 -0.52
CA PRO A 273 -19.14 -12.52 -1.72
C PRO A 273 -18.31 -11.30 -2.08
N PHE A 274 -17.78 -10.59 -1.08
CA PHE A 274 -16.98 -9.38 -1.26
C PHE A 274 -15.51 -9.65 -1.64
N ILE A 275 -15.07 -10.91 -1.70
CA ILE A 275 -13.71 -11.28 -2.10
C ILE A 275 -13.62 -11.43 -3.62
N ALA A 276 -12.75 -10.65 -4.25
CA ALA A 276 -12.46 -10.74 -5.68
C ALA A 276 -11.55 -11.94 -5.98
N PHE A 277 -10.48 -12.11 -5.20
CA PHE A 277 -9.50 -13.19 -5.35
C PHE A 277 -9.04 -13.74 -4.00
N GLN A 278 -8.75 -15.05 -3.93
CA GLN A 278 -8.15 -15.68 -2.76
C GLN A 278 -7.33 -16.90 -3.15
N GLN A 279 -6.28 -17.18 -2.37
CA GLN A 279 -5.38 -18.30 -2.59
C GLN A 279 -4.67 -18.75 -1.31
N GLU A 280 -4.47 -20.06 -1.16
CA GLU A 280 -3.58 -20.65 -0.16
C GLU A 280 -2.14 -20.70 -0.69
N GLY A 281 -1.16 -20.68 0.21
CA GLY A 281 0.26 -20.82 -0.13
C GLY A 281 1.13 -19.68 0.36
N TYR A 282 2.37 -19.69 -0.07
CA TYR A 282 3.39 -18.70 0.32
C TYR A 282 3.60 -17.67 -0.77
N GLY A 283 3.86 -16.44 -0.38
CA GLY A 283 4.07 -15.35 -1.34
C GLY A 283 4.21 -13.99 -0.68
N PHE A 284 4.22 -12.98 -1.51
CA PHE A 284 4.21 -11.57 -1.12
C PHE A 284 3.49 -10.74 -2.17
N LEU A 285 2.97 -9.60 -1.77
CA LEU A 285 2.36 -8.63 -2.66
C LEU A 285 3.38 -7.55 -3.01
N ASP A 286 3.52 -7.24 -4.29
CA ASP A 286 4.23 -6.05 -4.79
C ASP A 286 3.22 -5.00 -5.22
N LEU A 287 3.36 -3.78 -4.72
CA LEU A 287 2.57 -2.62 -5.08
C LEU A 287 3.47 -1.64 -5.84
N SER A 288 3.23 -1.49 -7.12
CA SER A 288 3.98 -0.59 -8.01
C SER A 288 3.18 0.67 -8.29
N PHE A 289 3.82 1.83 -8.12
CA PHE A 289 3.27 3.14 -8.40
C PHE A 289 3.95 3.70 -9.64
N THR A 290 3.17 4.00 -10.67
CA THR A 290 3.66 4.43 -11.97
C THR A 290 2.88 5.65 -12.49
N ASN A 291 3.32 6.21 -13.61
CA ASN A 291 2.68 7.37 -14.22
C ASN A 291 2.56 8.55 -13.23
N ASN A 292 3.70 9.00 -12.71
CA ASN A 292 3.74 10.08 -11.69
C ASN A 292 2.91 9.74 -10.42
N GLY A 293 2.83 8.44 -10.09
CA GLY A 293 2.07 7.93 -8.96
C GLY A 293 0.53 7.95 -9.16
N GLU A 294 0.03 8.08 -10.38
CA GLU A 294 -1.41 8.02 -10.69
C GLU A 294 -1.93 6.59 -10.73
N ASN A 295 -1.09 5.65 -11.15
CA ASN A 295 -1.44 4.25 -11.25
C ASN A 295 -0.83 3.45 -10.10
N LEU A 296 -1.63 2.64 -9.44
CA LEU A 296 -1.21 1.64 -8.48
C LEU A 296 -1.53 0.25 -9.04
N THR A 297 -0.49 -0.57 -9.24
CA THR A 297 -0.65 -1.97 -9.64
C THR A 297 -0.20 -2.88 -8.52
N GLY A 298 -1.10 -3.76 -8.05
CA GLY A 298 -0.78 -4.81 -7.10
C GLY A 298 -0.59 -6.15 -7.82
N ILE A 299 0.51 -6.85 -7.51
CA ILE A 299 0.81 -8.18 -8.05
C ILE A 299 1.18 -9.10 -6.89
N PHE A 300 0.43 -10.18 -6.71
CA PHE A 300 0.76 -11.23 -5.76
C PHE A 300 1.63 -12.30 -6.42
N TYR A 301 2.83 -12.48 -5.90
CA TYR A 301 3.79 -13.48 -6.37
C TYR A 301 3.85 -14.67 -5.43
N SER A 302 3.83 -15.88 -5.99
CA SER A 302 4.14 -17.11 -5.26
C SER A 302 5.64 -17.16 -4.90
N SER A 303 5.97 -17.50 -3.66
CA SER A 303 7.36 -17.70 -3.23
C SER A 303 7.98 -19.02 -3.75
N ASN A 304 7.18 -19.93 -4.30
CA ASN A 304 7.70 -21.22 -4.77
C ASN A 304 8.40 -21.11 -6.13
N ASP A 305 7.83 -20.34 -7.04
CA ASP A 305 8.20 -20.25 -8.44
C ASP A 305 8.21 -18.83 -8.99
N ASN A 306 7.97 -17.83 -8.13
CA ASN A 306 7.82 -16.42 -8.51
C ASN A 306 6.74 -16.18 -9.57
N ALA A 307 5.77 -17.08 -9.68
CA ALA A 307 4.66 -16.95 -10.61
C ALA A 307 3.65 -15.91 -10.11
N ILE A 308 3.08 -15.14 -11.04
CA ILE A 308 2.00 -14.21 -10.76
C ILE A 308 0.72 -15.01 -10.50
N GLN A 309 0.13 -14.83 -9.33
CA GLN A 309 -1.10 -15.50 -8.92
C GLN A 309 -2.31 -14.57 -9.01
N ASP A 310 -2.15 -13.30 -8.63
CA ASP A 310 -3.16 -12.25 -8.75
C ASP A 310 -2.54 -10.96 -9.27
N SER A 311 -3.36 -10.15 -9.96
CA SER A 311 -2.94 -8.83 -10.44
C SER A 311 -4.16 -7.92 -10.54
N PHE A 312 -4.03 -6.69 -10.06
CA PHE A 312 -5.04 -5.63 -10.17
C PHE A 312 -4.41 -4.26 -10.33
N THR A 313 -5.16 -3.32 -10.87
CA THR A 313 -4.72 -1.91 -11.03
C THR A 313 -5.80 -0.96 -10.53
N VAL A 314 -5.39 0.07 -9.82
CA VAL A 314 -6.21 1.22 -9.42
C VAL A 314 -5.64 2.46 -10.08
N ILE A 315 -6.50 3.24 -10.73
CA ILE A 315 -6.15 4.46 -11.46
C ILE A 315 -6.90 5.64 -10.81
N LYS A 316 -6.19 6.75 -10.55
CA LYS A 316 -6.74 8.00 -10.00
C LYS A 316 -6.51 9.18 -10.91
#